data_fbb00bb92499a06602c5582df01b5936
#
_entry.id   fbb00bb92499a06602c5582df01b5936
#
_cell.length_a   1.000
_cell.length_b   1.000
_cell.length_c   1.000
_cell.angle_alpha   90.00
_cell.angle_beta   90.00
_cell.angle_gamma   90.00
#
_symmetry.space_group_name_H-M   'P 1'
#
loop_
_entity.id
_entity.type
_entity.pdbx_description
1 polymer ?
#
loop_
_entity_poly.entity_id
_entity_poly.type
_entity_poly.pdbx_seq_one_letter_code
_entity_poly.pdbx_strand_id
1 'polypeptide(L)'
;MNARDKRYDESLDAALLDPVEAAAYLEAVIEMDDPAALLLALRQVAKAHGMAEVARRADLGEKTLFKALSENGNPTIATVHKVLHAVGLRLSVTPA
;
A
#
# COMPACT_ATOMS: atom_id res chain seq x y z
N MET A 1 21.91 6.42 -1.15
CA MET A 1 20.96 6.81 -0.11
C MET A 1 21.70 7.13 1.17
N ASN A 2 21.43 8.26 1.80
CA ASN A 2 22.13 8.65 3.02
C ASN A 2 21.38 8.14 4.27
N ALA A 3 21.99 8.25 5.45
CA ALA A 3 21.43 7.75 6.70
C ALA A 3 20.11 8.42 7.07
N ARG A 4 19.89 9.68 6.67
CA ARG A 4 18.67 10.43 6.93
C ARG A 4 17.49 9.82 6.19
N ASP A 5 17.66 9.49 4.91
CA ASP A 5 16.62 8.88 4.10
C ASP A 5 16.24 7.51 4.64
N LYS A 6 17.23 6.74 5.07
CA LYS A 6 17.01 5.43 5.67
C LYS A 6 16.19 5.52 6.94
N ARG A 7 16.46 6.49 7.82
CA ARG A 7 15.69 6.70 9.05
C ARG A 7 14.25 7.10 8.74
N TYR A 8 14.06 7.95 7.75
CA TYR A 8 12.72 8.36 7.34
C TYR A 8 11.91 7.17 6.86
N ASP A 9 12.51 6.33 6.01
CA ASP A 9 11.85 5.14 5.48
C ASP A 9 11.47 4.15 6.59
N GLU A 10 12.37 3.91 7.54
CA GLU A 10 12.09 3.03 8.67
C GLU A 10 10.94 3.56 9.54
N SER A 11 10.91 4.87 9.75
CA SER A 11 9.87 5.53 10.53
C SER A 11 8.52 5.44 9.83
N LEU A 12 8.49 5.66 8.52
CA LEU A 12 7.27 5.53 7.72
C LEU A 12 6.78 4.08 7.71
N ASP A 13 7.67 3.11 7.51
CA ASP A 13 7.30 1.70 7.51
C ASP A 13 6.67 1.30 8.85
N ALA A 14 7.26 1.72 9.96
CA ALA A 14 6.71 1.45 11.29
C ALA A 14 5.30 2.03 11.46
N ALA A 15 5.09 3.27 11.01
CA ALA A 15 3.79 3.93 11.08
C ALA A 15 2.76 3.20 10.22
N LEU A 16 3.15 2.74 9.03
CA LEU A 16 2.23 2.07 8.10
C LEU A 16 1.82 0.66 8.53
N LEU A 17 2.44 0.10 9.57
CA LEU A 17 1.98 -1.14 10.18
C LEU A 17 0.70 -0.95 11.00
N ASP A 18 0.44 0.27 11.47
CA ASP A 18 -0.79 0.60 12.17
C ASP A 18 -1.91 0.86 11.15
N PRO A 19 -3.01 0.09 11.18
CA PRO A 19 -4.11 0.29 10.22
C PRO A 19 -4.68 1.70 10.23
N VAL A 20 -4.75 2.36 11.39
CA VAL A 20 -5.29 3.73 11.49
C VAL A 20 -4.37 4.70 10.76
N GLU A 21 -3.05 4.57 10.97
CA GLU A 21 -2.06 5.41 10.30
C GLU A 21 -2.02 5.14 8.80
N ALA A 22 -2.08 3.87 8.40
CA ALA A 22 -2.09 3.50 6.99
C ALA A 22 -3.35 4.05 6.29
N ALA A 23 -4.51 3.96 6.93
CA ALA A 23 -5.76 4.51 6.38
C ALA A 23 -5.65 6.02 6.20
N ALA A 24 -5.14 6.74 7.19
CA ALA A 24 -4.96 8.19 7.11
C ALA A 24 -4.00 8.58 5.97
N TYR A 25 -2.92 7.83 5.83
CA TYR A 25 -1.94 8.05 4.77
C TYR A 25 -2.56 7.86 3.38
N LEU A 26 -3.28 6.75 3.18
CA LEU A 26 -3.92 6.47 1.90
C LEU A 26 -5.03 7.48 1.59
N GLU A 27 -5.83 7.89 2.57
CA GLU A 27 -6.86 8.91 2.36
C GLU A 27 -6.24 10.24 1.93
N ALA A 28 -5.14 10.64 2.56
CA ALA A 28 -4.44 11.87 2.19
C ALA A 28 -3.94 11.80 0.74
N VAL A 29 -3.44 10.65 0.32
CA VAL A 29 -2.96 10.46 -1.06
C VAL A 29 -4.14 10.44 -2.05
N ILE A 30 -5.26 9.84 -1.68
CA ILE A 30 -6.48 9.83 -2.52
C ILE A 30 -6.95 11.26 -2.79
N GLU A 31 -6.86 12.16 -1.81
CA GLU A 31 -7.24 13.56 -1.96
C GLU A 31 -6.39 14.30 -3.00
N MET A 32 -5.22 13.78 -3.34
CA MET A 32 -4.33 14.38 -4.34
C MET A 32 -4.79 14.15 -5.78
N ASP A 33 -5.75 13.25 -6.00
CA ASP A 33 -6.24 12.88 -7.34
C ASP A 33 -5.13 12.46 -8.30
N ASP A 34 -4.12 11.77 -7.77
CA ASP A 34 -2.97 11.28 -8.52
C ASP A 34 -2.89 9.76 -8.43
N PRO A 35 -3.33 9.04 -9.48
CA PRO A 35 -3.31 7.58 -9.46
C PRO A 35 -1.92 6.98 -9.27
N ALA A 36 -0.88 7.62 -9.79
CA ALA A 36 0.50 7.13 -9.62
C ALA A 36 0.95 7.25 -8.17
N ALA A 37 0.58 8.36 -7.50
CA ALA A 37 0.87 8.54 -6.09
C ALA A 37 0.14 7.52 -5.22
N LEU A 38 -1.11 7.21 -5.55
CA LEU A 38 -1.90 6.22 -4.83
C LEU A 38 -1.29 4.82 -4.97
N LEU A 39 -0.87 4.47 -6.18
CA LEU A 39 -0.21 3.18 -6.43
C LEU A 39 1.09 3.07 -5.62
N LEU A 40 1.89 4.13 -5.59
CA LEU A 40 3.11 4.18 -4.78
C LEU A 40 2.80 4.00 -3.30
N ALA A 41 1.76 4.68 -2.81
CA ALA A 41 1.35 4.59 -1.41
C ALA A 41 0.90 3.17 -1.04
N LEU A 42 0.12 2.52 -1.90
CA LEU A 42 -0.28 1.12 -1.71
C LEU A 42 0.94 0.20 -1.64
N ARG A 43 1.91 0.42 -2.52
CA ARG A 43 3.15 -0.35 -2.53
C ARG A 43 3.92 -0.16 -1.23
N GLN A 44 4.00 1.06 -0.73
CA GLN A 44 4.69 1.35 0.54
C GLN A 44 4.02 0.65 1.72
N VAL A 45 2.69 0.66 1.78
CA VAL A 45 1.96 -0.06 2.84
C VAL A 45 2.21 -1.57 2.75
N ALA A 46 2.15 -2.13 1.55
CA ALA A 46 2.41 -3.56 1.36
C ALA A 46 3.85 -3.92 1.74
N LYS A 47 4.82 -3.11 1.35
CA LYS A 47 6.23 -3.32 1.71
C LYS A 47 6.46 -3.25 3.22
N ALA A 48 5.78 -2.37 3.92
CA ALA A 48 5.89 -2.25 5.37
C ALA A 48 5.49 -3.56 6.07
N HIS A 49 4.45 -4.21 5.55
CA HIS A 49 4.00 -5.50 6.06
C HIS A 49 4.83 -6.69 5.54
N GLY A 50 5.61 -6.47 4.48
CA GLY A 50 6.35 -7.52 3.79
C GLY A 50 5.56 -8.08 2.61
N MET A 51 6.13 -7.98 1.40
CA MET A 51 5.42 -8.35 0.16
C MET A 51 5.01 -9.82 0.15
N ALA A 52 5.88 -10.71 0.62
CA ALA A 52 5.57 -12.15 0.67
C ALA A 52 4.38 -12.44 1.59
N GLU A 53 4.33 -11.78 2.74
CA GLU A 53 3.24 -11.95 3.70
C GLU A 53 1.92 -11.38 3.16
N VAL A 54 1.98 -10.23 2.51
CA VAL A 54 0.79 -9.63 1.88
C VAL A 54 0.27 -10.54 0.77
N ALA A 55 1.15 -11.07 -0.08
CA ALA A 55 0.77 -11.99 -1.15
C ALA A 55 0.08 -13.24 -0.57
N ARG A 56 0.63 -13.79 0.51
CA ARG A 56 0.06 -14.95 1.18
C ARG A 56 -1.35 -14.66 1.71
N ARG A 57 -1.51 -13.55 2.42
CA ARG A 57 -2.81 -13.15 3.00
C ARG A 57 -3.84 -12.79 1.94
N ALA A 58 -3.38 -12.20 0.84
CA ALA A 58 -4.25 -11.78 -0.26
C ALA A 58 -4.56 -12.93 -1.22
N ASP A 59 -3.97 -14.10 -1.01
CA ASP A 59 -4.10 -15.26 -1.90
C ASP A 59 -3.69 -14.89 -3.33
N LEU A 60 -2.53 -14.25 -3.46
CA LEU A 60 -1.93 -13.86 -4.73
C LEU A 60 -0.52 -14.42 -4.83
N GLY A 61 -0.09 -14.70 -6.06
CA GLY A 61 1.32 -15.00 -6.31
C GLY A 61 2.17 -13.77 -5.98
N GLU A 62 3.35 -14.00 -5.42
CA GLU A 62 4.25 -12.90 -5.05
C GLU A 62 4.66 -12.07 -6.26
N LYS A 63 4.98 -12.71 -7.38
CA LYS A 63 5.30 -12.02 -8.64
C LYS A 63 4.14 -11.20 -9.16
N THR A 64 2.92 -11.73 -9.05
CA THR A 64 1.70 -11.04 -9.46
C THR A 64 1.51 -9.76 -8.64
N LEU A 65 1.70 -9.86 -7.33
CA LEU A 65 1.60 -8.71 -6.43
C LEU A 65 2.66 -7.65 -6.76
N PHE A 66 3.92 -8.04 -6.90
CA PHE A 66 5.00 -7.12 -7.26
C PHE A 66 4.71 -6.38 -8.56
N LYS A 67 4.26 -7.11 -9.58
CA LYS A 67 3.94 -6.53 -10.88
C LYS A 67 2.76 -5.56 -10.77
N ALA A 68 1.70 -5.94 -10.07
CA ALA A 68 0.51 -5.11 -9.92
C ALA A 68 0.80 -3.80 -9.20
N LEU A 69 1.69 -3.80 -8.22
CA LEU A 69 2.03 -2.63 -7.42
C LEU A 69 3.30 -1.92 -7.90
N SER A 70 3.89 -2.35 -9.01
CA SER A 70 5.07 -1.69 -9.58
C SER A 70 4.71 -0.34 -10.19
N GLU A 71 5.70 0.47 -10.51
CA GLU A 71 5.53 1.80 -11.09
C GLU A 71 4.61 1.79 -12.32
N ASN A 72 4.74 0.76 -13.15
CA ASN A 72 3.92 0.60 -14.36
C ASN A 72 2.75 -0.36 -14.13
N GLY A 73 2.46 -0.70 -12.90
CA GLY A 73 1.38 -1.62 -12.58
C GLY A 73 0.02 -0.98 -12.75
N ASN A 74 -0.97 -1.84 -12.92
CA ASN A 74 -2.35 -1.42 -13.03
C ASN A 74 -3.23 -2.47 -12.34
N PRO A 75 -3.24 -2.49 -11.00
CA PRO A 75 -4.00 -3.49 -10.26
C PRO A 75 -5.50 -3.35 -10.52
N THR A 76 -6.17 -4.48 -10.61
CA THR A 76 -7.63 -4.49 -10.69
C THR A 76 -8.23 -4.08 -9.34
N ILE A 77 -9.50 -3.71 -9.34
CA ILE A 77 -10.24 -3.43 -8.10
C ILE A 77 -10.18 -4.65 -7.17
N ALA A 78 -10.31 -5.86 -7.73
CA ALA A 78 -10.23 -7.09 -6.95
C ALA A 78 -8.87 -7.22 -6.25
N THR A 79 -7.78 -6.94 -6.97
CA THR A 79 -6.43 -6.97 -6.40
C THR A 79 -6.25 -5.93 -5.31
N VAL A 80 -6.70 -4.69 -5.54
CA VAL A 80 -6.64 -3.62 -4.54
C VAL A 80 -7.40 -4.03 -3.27
N HIS A 81 -8.60 -4.58 -3.43
CA HIS A 81 -9.43 -5.04 -2.31
C HIS A 81 -8.70 -6.11 -1.49
N LYS A 82 -8.11 -7.09 -2.16
CA LYS A 82 -7.36 -8.17 -1.50
C LYS A 82 -6.14 -7.63 -0.75
N VAL A 83 -5.40 -6.72 -1.36
CA VAL A 83 -4.22 -6.11 -0.74
C VAL A 83 -4.61 -5.31 0.50
N LEU A 84 -5.67 -4.49 0.41
CA LEU A 84 -6.14 -3.71 1.56
C LEU A 84 -6.55 -4.62 2.70
N HIS A 85 -7.32 -5.68 2.43
CA HIS A 85 -7.71 -6.65 3.46
C HIS A 85 -6.49 -7.31 4.10
N ALA A 86 -5.48 -7.64 3.30
CA ALA A 86 -4.25 -8.27 3.80
C ALA A 86 -3.49 -7.38 4.79
N VAL A 87 -3.65 -6.07 4.71
CA VAL A 87 -3.00 -5.11 5.63
C VAL A 87 -3.98 -4.52 6.65
N GLY A 88 -5.15 -5.14 6.82
CA GLY A 88 -6.12 -4.75 7.84
C GLY A 88 -7.03 -3.60 7.46
N LEU A 89 -7.15 -3.29 6.17
CA LEU A 89 -7.96 -2.19 5.67
C LEU A 89 -9.10 -2.69 4.79
N ARG A 90 -10.00 -1.80 4.43
CA ARG A 90 -11.08 -2.10 3.48
C ARG A 90 -11.40 -0.86 2.64
N LEU A 91 -11.92 -1.10 1.44
CA LEU A 91 -12.43 -0.02 0.62
C LEU A 91 -13.72 0.54 1.24
N SER A 92 -13.88 1.85 1.15
CA SER A 92 -15.05 2.55 1.63
C SER A 92 -15.33 3.73 0.72
N VAL A 93 -16.58 4.16 0.68
CA VAL A 93 -17.01 5.28 -0.16
C VAL A 93 -17.78 6.25 0.71
N THR A 94 -17.44 7.55 0.58
CA THR A 94 -18.12 8.63 1.31
C THR A 94 -18.57 9.69 0.30
N PRO A 95 -19.60 10.49 0.65
CA PRO A 95 -19.98 11.63 -0.20
C PRO A 95 -18.81 12.58 -0.38
N ALA A 96 -18.69 13.13 -1.57
CA ALA A 96 -17.61 14.08 -1.90
C ALA A 96 -17.86 15.46 -1.30
#